data_89f55d64af73cd725a6dafad74bd15e2
#
_entry.id   89f55d64af73cd725a6dafad74bd15e2
#
_cell.length_a   1.000
_cell.length_b   1.000
_cell.length_c   1.000
_cell.angle_alpha   90.00
_cell.angle_beta   90.00
_cell.angle_gamma   90.00
#
_symmetry.space_group_name_H-M   'P 1'
#
loop_
_entity.id
_entity.type
_entity.pdbx_description
1 polymer ?
#
loop_
_entity_poly.entity_id
_entity_poly.type
_entity_poly.pdbx_seq_one_letter_code
_entity_poly.pdbx_strand_id
1 'polypeptide(L)'
;MSQTNPFADVFETWTKGFSQFSGAVPGLDVDSLMKTGQANIAALTEANRVAFEGLQAVAKRQQEMAVAAFGEFQETAKTIGAGKGADVFAKPVELARDTFEKSVANMKELAELAGKSQTEAWGIIGRRFQESISEVQASAKK
;
A
#
# COMPACT_ATOMS: atom_id res chain seq x y z
N MET A 1 8.66 17.61 17.73
CA MET A 1 9.32 17.03 16.54
C MET A 1 8.35 17.04 15.36
N SER A 2 8.58 17.94 14.44
CA SER A 2 7.82 17.93 13.20
C SER A 2 8.24 16.71 12.40
N GLN A 3 7.35 15.76 12.24
CA GLN A 3 7.54 14.71 11.26
C GLN A 3 7.49 15.36 9.88
N THR A 4 8.65 15.73 9.38
CA THR A 4 8.79 16.18 8.02
C THR A 4 8.42 15.00 7.14
N ASN A 5 7.32 15.13 6.44
CA ASN A 5 6.88 14.13 5.47
C ASN A 5 7.94 14.12 4.35
N PRO A 6 8.72 13.03 4.18
CA PRO A 6 9.75 12.99 3.15
C PRO A 6 9.21 13.24 1.74
N PHE A 7 7.94 12.95 1.52
CA PHE A 7 7.27 13.26 0.26
C PHE A 7 7.09 14.76 0.04
N ALA A 8 6.81 15.52 1.11
CA ALA A 8 6.66 16.96 1.02
C ALA A 8 7.98 17.64 0.64
N ASP A 9 9.08 17.19 1.24
CA ASP A 9 10.43 17.73 0.95
C ASP A 9 10.87 17.42 -0.49
N VAL A 10 10.66 16.18 -0.93
CA VAL A 10 10.95 15.78 -2.32
C VAL A 10 10.09 16.59 -3.28
N PHE A 11 8.82 16.75 -2.95
CA PHE A 11 7.87 17.50 -3.76
C PHE A 11 8.26 18.99 -3.86
N GLU A 12 8.61 19.60 -2.73
CA GLU A 12 9.04 20.99 -2.69
C GLU A 12 10.34 21.22 -3.49
N THR A 13 11.31 20.33 -3.32
CA THR A 13 12.57 20.36 -4.09
C THR A 13 12.30 20.22 -5.58
N TRP A 14 11.40 19.30 -5.96
CA TRP A 14 11.02 19.05 -7.34
C TRP A 14 10.33 20.28 -7.96
N THR A 15 9.40 20.89 -7.22
CA THR A 15 8.68 22.08 -7.66
C THR A 15 9.63 23.27 -7.83
N LYS A 16 10.56 23.46 -6.91
CA LYS A 16 11.56 24.53 -7.00
C LYS A 16 12.49 24.33 -8.19
N GLY A 17 13.01 23.11 -8.38
CA GLY A 17 13.84 22.77 -9.53
C GLY A 17 13.11 22.98 -10.85
N PHE A 18 11.85 22.60 -10.88
CA PHE A 18 11.01 22.74 -12.06
C PHE A 18 10.69 24.20 -12.38
N SER A 19 10.41 25.02 -11.35
CA SER A 19 10.21 26.48 -11.51
C SER A 19 11.43 27.18 -12.11
N GLN A 20 12.60 26.83 -11.63
CA GLN A 20 13.87 27.37 -12.15
C GLN A 20 14.09 26.94 -13.60
N PHE A 21 13.80 25.69 -13.91
CA PHE A 21 13.93 25.15 -15.25
C PHE A 21 12.96 25.81 -16.23
N SER A 22 11.70 26.03 -15.82
CA SER A 22 10.68 26.65 -16.66
C SER A 22 10.99 28.12 -16.97
N GLY A 23 11.63 28.83 -16.04
CA GLY A 23 12.06 30.21 -16.23
C GLY A 23 13.27 30.36 -17.17
N ALA A 24 14.03 29.30 -17.35
CA ALA A 24 15.27 29.31 -18.13
C ALA A 24 15.07 28.96 -19.62
N VAL A 25 13.94 28.37 -19.98
CA VAL A 25 13.68 27.91 -21.37
C VAL A 25 12.61 28.78 -22.00
N PRO A 26 12.94 29.65 -22.96
CA PRO A 26 11.94 30.46 -23.68
C PRO A 26 11.08 29.58 -24.60
N GLY A 27 9.79 29.85 -24.61
CA GLY A 27 8.82 29.13 -25.43
C GLY A 27 8.07 28.01 -24.73
N LEU A 28 8.30 27.77 -23.44
CA LEU A 28 7.52 26.85 -22.65
C LEU A 28 6.19 27.49 -22.23
N ASP A 29 5.11 26.75 -22.43
CA ASP A 29 3.78 27.17 -21.99
C ASP A 29 3.66 26.96 -20.47
N VAL A 30 3.74 28.03 -19.71
CA VAL A 30 3.68 28.03 -18.23
C VAL A 30 2.35 27.44 -17.74
N ASP A 31 1.23 27.78 -18.40
CA ASP A 31 -0.08 27.25 -18.02
C ASP A 31 -0.16 25.74 -18.17
N SER A 32 0.38 25.21 -19.25
CA SER A 32 0.45 23.78 -19.50
C SER A 32 1.32 23.07 -18.47
N LEU A 33 2.46 23.66 -18.11
CA LEU A 33 3.37 23.14 -17.08
C LEU A 33 2.72 23.17 -15.69
N MET A 34 1.98 24.21 -15.36
CA MET A 34 1.26 24.28 -14.09
C MET A 34 0.16 23.22 -14.00
N LYS A 35 -0.58 23.00 -15.10
CA LYS A 35 -1.58 21.94 -15.16
C LYS A 35 -0.96 20.56 -15.00
N THR A 36 0.16 20.31 -15.67
CA THR A 36 0.93 19.06 -15.54
C THR A 36 1.41 18.86 -14.10
N GLY A 37 1.92 19.92 -13.47
CA GLY A 37 2.34 19.91 -12.08
C GLY A 37 1.19 19.57 -11.14
N GLN A 38 0.04 20.21 -11.30
CA GLN A 38 -1.15 19.93 -10.50
C GLN A 38 -1.65 18.50 -10.69
N ALA A 39 -1.64 18.00 -11.92
CA ALA A 39 -2.02 16.62 -12.21
C ALA A 39 -1.05 15.62 -11.61
N ASN A 40 0.24 15.93 -11.57
CA ASN A 40 1.26 15.11 -10.91
C ASN A 40 1.04 15.06 -9.40
N ILE A 41 0.72 16.20 -8.78
CA ILE A 41 0.37 16.27 -7.36
C ILE A 41 -0.85 15.41 -7.07
N ALA A 42 -1.89 15.53 -7.88
CA ALA A 42 -3.11 14.76 -7.72
C ALA A 42 -2.83 13.25 -7.82
N ALA A 43 -1.99 12.83 -8.76
CA ALA A 43 -1.59 11.43 -8.93
C ALA A 43 -0.79 10.91 -7.73
N LEU A 44 0.17 11.71 -7.22
CA LEU A 44 0.93 11.34 -6.02
C LEU A 44 0.03 11.25 -4.79
N THR A 45 -0.91 12.16 -4.64
CA THR A 45 -1.90 12.14 -3.55
C THR A 45 -2.76 10.89 -3.64
N GLU A 46 -3.23 10.54 -4.83
CA GLU A 46 -4.03 9.34 -5.06
C GLU A 46 -3.21 8.07 -4.79
N ALA A 47 -1.98 8.00 -5.27
CA ALA A 47 -1.07 6.88 -5.01
C ALA A 47 -0.82 6.71 -3.51
N ASN A 48 -0.61 7.82 -2.80
CA ASN A 48 -0.42 7.82 -1.36
C ASN A 48 -1.68 7.36 -0.62
N ARG A 49 -2.85 7.80 -1.08
CA ARG A 49 -4.15 7.36 -0.53
C ARG A 49 -4.33 5.84 -0.71
N VAL A 50 -4.06 5.32 -1.90
CA VAL A 50 -4.16 3.88 -2.20
C VAL A 50 -3.19 3.08 -1.33
N ALA A 51 -1.96 3.55 -1.18
CA ALA A 51 -0.96 2.89 -0.33
C ALA A 51 -1.41 2.90 1.14
N PHE A 52 -1.95 4.02 1.62
CA PHE A 52 -2.44 4.16 2.99
C PHE A 52 -3.65 3.26 3.25
N GLU A 53 -4.62 3.24 2.34
CA GLU A 53 -5.78 2.35 2.42
C GLU A 53 -5.35 0.88 2.43
N GLY A 54 -4.32 0.54 1.65
CA GLY A 54 -3.73 -0.79 1.63
C GLY A 54 -3.14 -1.18 2.98
N LEU A 55 -2.40 -0.26 3.61
CA LEU A 55 -1.85 -0.47 4.96
C LEU A 55 -2.97 -0.66 5.99
N GLN A 56 -4.02 0.15 5.92
CA GLN A 56 -5.19 0.01 6.79
C GLN A 56 -5.89 -1.33 6.59
N ALA A 57 -6.04 -1.77 5.34
CA ALA A 57 -6.65 -3.06 5.01
C ALA A 57 -5.84 -4.22 5.59
N VAL A 58 -4.50 -4.15 5.48
CA VAL A 58 -3.59 -5.14 6.06
C VAL A 58 -3.72 -5.16 7.58
N ALA A 59 -3.71 -3.98 8.22
CA ALA A 59 -3.83 -3.87 9.68
C ALA A 59 -5.17 -4.42 10.17
N LYS A 60 -6.26 -4.09 9.49
CA LYS A 60 -7.61 -4.60 9.79
C LYS A 60 -7.64 -6.12 9.66
N ARG A 61 -7.08 -6.66 8.58
CA ARG A 61 -7.04 -8.10 8.35
C ARG A 61 -6.21 -8.81 9.41
N GLN A 62 -5.08 -8.25 9.81
CA GLN A 62 -4.27 -8.78 10.92
C GLN A 62 -5.07 -8.82 12.22
N GLN A 63 -5.82 -7.78 12.51
CA GLN A 63 -6.68 -7.73 13.70
C GLN A 63 -7.76 -8.81 13.64
N GLU A 64 -8.44 -8.98 12.50
CA GLU A 64 -9.45 -10.03 12.30
C GLU A 64 -8.84 -11.42 12.50
N MET A 65 -7.65 -11.65 11.95
CA MET A 65 -6.92 -12.92 12.11
C MET A 65 -6.55 -13.18 13.57
N ALA A 66 -6.11 -12.15 14.29
CA ALA A 66 -5.77 -12.27 15.71
C ALA A 66 -7.01 -12.63 16.55
N VAL A 67 -8.15 -11.98 16.29
CA VAL A 67 -9.40 -12.27 16.97
C VAL A 67 -9.87 -13.69 16.68
N ALA A 68 -9.79 -14.12 15.42
CA ALA A 68 -10.16 -15.47 15.02
C ALA A 68 -9.26 -16.51 15.69
N ALA A 69 -7.96 -16.29 15.70
CA ALA A 69 -6.97 -17.18 16.33
C ALA A 69 -7.22 -17.29 17.83
N PHE A 70 -7.56 -16.18 18.51
CA PHE A 70 -7.88 -16.19 19.92
C PHE A 70 -9.16 -16.98 20.20
N GLY A 71 -10.19 -16.82 19.36
CA GLY A 71 -11.44 -17.59 19.46
C GLY A 71 -11.19 -19.10 19.30
N GLU A 72 -10.40 -19.48 18.30
CA GLU A 72 -10.02 -20.89 18.09
C GLU A 72 -9.23 -21.44 19.27
N PHE A 73 -8.31 -20.64 19.82
CA PHE A 73 -7.56 -21.02 21.02
C PHE A 73 -8.48 -21.29 22.20
N GLN A 74 -9.49 -20.44 22.44
CA GLN A 74 -10.46 -20.63 23.51
C GLN A 74 -11.29 -21.90 23.31
N GLU A 75 -11.76 -22.16 22.10
CA GLU A 75 -12.52 -23.39 21.80
C GLU A 75 -11.65 -24.63 21.98
N THR A 76 -10.41 -24.56 21.53
CA THR A 76 -9.42 -25.64 21.70
C THR A 76 -9.19 -25.93 23.18
N ALA A 77 -9.00 -24.90 23.99
CA ALA A 77 -8.80 -25.04 25.43
C ALA A 77 -10.00 -25.71 26.11
N LYS A 78 -11.22 -25.34 25.72
CA LYS A 78 -12.45 -25.97 26.21
C LYS A 78 -12.52 -27.44 25.79
N THR A 79 -12.20 -27.76 24.55
CA THR A 79 -12.23 -29.13 24.02
C THR A 79 -11.19 -30.02 24.68
N ILE A 80 -9.99 -29.50 24.89
CA ILE A 80 -8.91 -30.23 25.59
C ILE A 80 -9.29 -30.46 27.05
N GLY A 81 -9.87 -29.46 27.72
CA GLY A 81 -10.33 -29.58 29.09
C GLY A 81 -11.47 -30.57 29.29
N ALA A 82 -12.28 -30.83 28.25
CA ALA A 82 -13.38 -31.78 28.28
C ALA A 82 -13.00 -33.16 27.70
N GLY A 83 -11.84 -33.27 27.05
CA GLY A 83 -11.41 -34.49 26.35
C GLY A 83 -10.93 -35.59 27.30
N LYS A 84 -11.33 -36.83 27.00
CA LYS A 84 -10.92 -38.03 27.73
C LYS A 84 -10.22 -39.01 26.78
N GLY A 85 -9.05 -39.55 27.16
CA GLY A 85 -8.37 -40.63 26.47
C GLY A 85 -7.54 -40.20 25.26
N ALA A 86 -7.63 -40.94 24.15
CA ALA A 86 -6.78 -40.79 22.96
C ALA A 86 -6.93 -39.43 22.26
N ASP A 87 -8.10 -38.77 22.41
CA ASP A 87 -8.37 -37.45 21.83
C ASP A 87 -7.49 -36.34 22.43
N VAL A 88 -6.97 -36.54 23.64
CA VAL A 88 -6.08 -35.57 24.31
C VAL A 88 -4.77 -35.39 23.54
N PHE A 89 -4.30 -36.43 22.84
CA PHE A 89 -3.05 -36.40 22.08
C PHE A 89 -3.28 -36.13 20.58
N ALA A 90 -4.36 -36.65 20.00
CA ALA A 90 -4.63 -36.52 18.58
C ALA A 90 -5.10 -35.12 18.20
N LYS A 91 -5.98 -34.49 18.99
CA LYS A 91 -6.51 -33.13 18.72
C LYS A 91 -5.46 -32.03 18.72
N PRO A 92 -4.48 -32.01 19.68
CA PRO A 92 -3.43 -30.98 19.64
C PRO A 92 -2.57 -31.05 18.37
N VAL A 93 -2.32 -32.23 17.84
CA VAL A 93 -1.53 -32.44 16.62
C VAL A 93 -2.32 -31.91 15.39
N GLU A 94 -3.60 -32.27 15.29
CA GLU A 94 -4.47 -31.77 14.22
C GLU A 94 -4.60 -30.25 14.27
N LEU A 95 -4.78 -29.68 15.45
CA LEU A 95 -4.88 -28.25 15.66
C LEU A 95 -3.59 -27.52 15.31
N ALA A 96 -2.45 -28.08 15.67
CA ALA A 96 -1.15 -27.52 15.31
C ALA A 96 -0.99 -27.49 13.78
N ARG A 97 -1.41 -28.54 13.10
CA ARG A 97 -1.38 -28.65 11.64
C ARG A 97 -2.32 -27.62 10.99
N ASP A 98 -3.57 -27.56 11.44
CA ASP A 98 -4.56 -26.61 10.95
C ASP A 98 -4.11 -25.17 11.20
N THR A 99 -3.55 -24.88 12.37
CA THR A 99 -3.02 -23.56 12.72
C THR A 99 -1.88 -23.18 11.78
N PHE A 100 -0.99 -24.12 11.49
CA PHE A 100 0.13 -23.92 10.58
C PHE A 100 -0.38 -23.61 9.15
N GLU A 101 -1.32 -24.40 8.65
CA GLU A 101 -1.91 -24.19 7.32
C GLU A 101 -2.63 -22.86 7.21
N LYS A 102 -3.39 -22.48 8.25
CA LYS A 102 -4.07 -21.18 8.33
C LYS A 102 -3.07 -20.02 8.40
N SER A 103 -1.99 -20.19 9.16
CA SER A 103 -0.92 -19.17 9.25
C SER A 103 -0.27 -18.92 7.90
N VAL A 104 0.03 -19.98 7.15
CA VAL A 104 0.62 -19.87 5.81
C VAL A 104 -0.37 -19.19 4.86
N ALA A 105 -1.65 -19.58 4.88
CA ALA A 105 -2.69 -18.97 4.07
C ALA A 105 -2.89 -17.48 4.42
N ASN A 106 -2.86 -17.14 5.71
CA ASN A 106 -2.99 -15.77 6.19
C ASN A 106 -1.81 -14.90 5.77
N MET A 107 -0.58 -15.42 5.86
CA MET A 107 0.61 -14.73 5.40
C MET A 107 0.56 -14.45 3.90
N LYS A 108 0.09 -15.44 3.12
CA LYS A 108 -0.07 -15.30 1.69
C LYS A 108 -1.10 -14.21 1.35
N GLU A 109 -2.24 -14.23 2.04
CA GLU A 109 -3.29 -13.22 1.86
C GLU A 109 -2.80 -11.81 2.19
N LEU A 110 -2.07 -11.66 3.31
CA LEU A 110 -1.49 -10.37 3.69
C LEU A 110 -0.47 -9.87 2.67
N ALA A 111 0.36 -10.77 2.15
CA ALA A 111 1.34 -10.44 1.11
C ALA A 111 0.65 -10.02 -0.18
N GLU A 112 -0.43 -10.68 -0.56
CA GLU A 112 -1.23 -10.32 -1.75
C GLU A 112 -1.90 -8.95 -1.57
N LEU A 113 -2.47 -8.67 -0.40
CA LEU A 113 -3.08 -7.36 -0.08
C LEU A 113 -2.05 -6.24 -0.14
N ALA A 114 -0.90 -6.43 0.50
CA ALA A 114 0.18 -5.45 0.50
C ALA A 114 0.72 -5.24 -0.93
N GLY A 115 0.95 -6.32 -1.65
CA GLY A 115 1.46 -6.28 -3.03
C GLY A 115 0.49 -5.60 -3.99
N LYS A 116 -0.81 -5.87 -3.84
CA LYS A 116 -1.85 -5.25 -4.67
C LYS A 116 -1.86 -3.74 -4.50
N SER A 117 -1.85 -3.26 -3.25
CA SER A 117 -1.85 -1.82 -2.95
C SER A 117 -0.61 -1.12 -3.51
N GLN A 118 0.56 -1.72 -3.35
CA GLN A 118 1.80 -1.19 -3.92
C GLN A 118 1.75 -1.17 -5.44
N THR A 119 1.27 -2.23 -6.07
CA THR A 119 1.14 -2.31 -7.53
C THR A 119 0.19 -1.25 -8.06
N GLU A 120 -0.95 -1.04 -7.38
CA GLU A 120 -1.90 0.03 -7.74
C GLU A 120 -1.27 1.41 -7.62
N ALA A 121 -0.58 1.68 -6.50
CA ALA A 121 0.10 2.95 -6.28
C ALA A 121 1.17 3.22 -7.34
N TRP A 122 2.02 2.24 -7.65
CA TRP A 122 3.03 2.35 -8.70
C TRP A 122 2.40 2.49 -10.09
N GLY A 123 1.26 1.83 -10.33
CA GLY A 123 0.51 1.96 -11.58
C GLY A 123 0.01 3.39 -11.80
N ILE A 124 -0.47 4.04 -10.75
CA ILE A 124 -0.93 5.45 -10.78
C ILE A 124 0.26 6.36 -11.12
N ILE A 125 1.38 6.20 -10.43
CA ILE A 125 2.59 6.99 -10.64
C ILE A 125 3.14 6.78 -12.05
N GLY A 126 3.24 5.53 -12.50
CA GLY A 126 3.75 5.17 -13.82
C GLY A 126 2.90 5.72 -14.95
N ARG A 127 1.58 5.62 -14.82
CA ARG A 127 0.63 6.19 -15.80
C ARG A 127 0.80 7.71 -15.88
N ARG A 128 0.87 8.36 -14.74
CA ARG A 128 1.03 9.82 -14.69
C ARG A 128 2.37 10.24 -15.29
N PHE A 129 3.41 9.48 -15.05
CA PHE A 129 4.73 9.72 -15.64
C PHE A 129 4.68 9.69 -17.17
N GLN A 130 4.02 8.68 -17.75
CA GLN A 130 3.84 8.57 -19.20
C GLN A 130 3.01 9.73 -19.76
N GLU A 131 1.95 10.10 -19.08
CA GLU A 131 1.12 11.25 -19.45
C GLU A 131 1.92 12.55 -19.42
N SER A 132 2.75 12.73 -18.40
CA SER A 132 3.63 13.92 -18.29
C SER A 132 4.61 14.01 -19.46
N ILE A 133 5.21 12.91 -19.85
CA ILE A 133 6.11 12.85 -21.01
C ILE A 133 5.37 13.26 -22.28
N SER A 134 4.17 12.71 -22.49
CA SER A 134 3.32 13.05 -23.64
C SER A 134 2.93 14.50 -23.66
N GLU A 135 2.59 15.07 -22.52
CA GLU A 135 2.22 16.50 -22.38
C GLU A 135 3.41 17.41 -22.69
N VAL A 136 4.60 17.07 -22.20
CA VAL A 136 5.83 17.83 -22.48
C VAL A 136 6.16 17.77 -23.98
N GLN A 137 6.06 16.60 -24.60
CA GLN A 137 6.28 16.44 -26.02
C GLN A 137 5.28 17.25 -26.85
N ALA A 138 4.02 17.25 -26.46
CA ALA A 138 2.98 18.04 -27.13
C ALA A 138 3.24 19.55 -27.00
N SER A 139 3.69 20.02 -25.83
CA SER A 139 4.06 21.43 -25.62
C SER A 139 5.29 21.83 -26.42
N ALA A 140 6.27 20.94 -26.56
CA ALA A 140 7.50 21.21 -27.31
C ALA A 140 7.27 21.33 -28.83
N LYS A 141 6.22 20.70 -29.35
CA LYS A 141 5.86 20.74 -30.79
C LYS A 141 5.10 22.01 -31.21
N LYS A 142 4.65 22.80 -30.27
CA LYS A 142 4.02 24.09 -30.51
C LYS A 142 5.08 25.18 -30.50
#